data_805e6bafaf13460edbf68c2826c9e7c6
#
_entry.id   805e6bafaf13460edbf68c2826c9e7c6
#
_cell.length_a   1.000
_cell.length_b   1.000
_cell.length_c   1.000
_cell.angle_alpha   90.00
_cell.angle_beta   90.00
_cell.angle_gamma   90.00
#
_symmetry.space_group_name_H-M   'P 1'
#
loop_
_entity.id
_entity.type
_entity.pdbx_description
1 polymer ?
#
loop_
_entity_poly.entity_id
_entity_poly.type
_entity_poly.pdbx_seq_one_letter_code
_entity_poly.pdbx_strand_id
1 'polypeptide(L)'
;MIMPNIAAFIAWGFITALFIQVGPFPIPEIGGFPSPDGTENIGLVGPMITYLLPLLIANMGGRMVYDTRGGVVGTIATVGVIVGAGIPMFIGAMIMGPLAAWVMKQVDRIWEGKIKAGFEMLVNNFSAGIVGMLLALVGFYAFAPAVTAVSNGLEAAVNWLVLAGLLPLVSILVEPGKVLFLNNAINHGVFTPLGVQQSEETGKSILFLIEANPGPGLGILLAFAIFGVGLARASAPGAIIIQFLGGIHEIYFPYVLMKPMLIIAAIAGGMTGVATNVLFSSGLRAPAAPGSIFAVLIQTASDSYVGVILSVVLAATVSFVISAIILRASRKRDLEKEGAGDLSAAIAQTQANKGKESSVLSGLQSEGVEAGAGLIAEGEQAAFEHKPIHSIIFACDAGMGSSAMGATVLRNKIKKAGIDSVTVTNKAIANLSDDVDLVITHQDLTERAKLQSPSALHVSVENFMNSPKYDEIVNLLESEGVR
;
A
#
# COMPACT_ATOMS: atom_id res chain seq x y z
N MET A 1 -5.68 -7.60 -0.24
CA MET A 1 -6.96 -7.42 0.49
C MET A 1 -6.92 -6.24 1.46
N ILE A 2 -5.89 -6.08 2.30
CA ILE A 2 -5.82 -5.00 3.31
C ILE A 2 -5.35 -3.68 2.71
N MET A 3 -4.29 -3.68 1.89
CA MET A 3 -3.72 -2.44 1.31
C MET A 3 -4.74 -1.49 0.64
N PRO A 4 -5.71 -1.94 -0.17
CA PRO A 4 -6.70 -1.03 -0.74
C PRO A 4 -7.62 -0.38 0.31
N ASN A 5 -7.70 -0.96 1.51
CA ASN A 5 -8.54 -0.50 2.61
C ASN A 5 -7.76 0.24 3.71
N ILE A 6 -6.48 0.58 3.46
CA ILE A 6 -5.60 1.16 4.49
C ILE A 6 -6.15 2.48 5.06
N ALA A 7 -6.86 3.26 4.25
CA ALA A 7 -7.52 4.49 4.69
C ALA A 7 -8.53 4.24 5.84
N ALA A 8 -9.25 3.11 5.81
CA ALA A 8 -10.18 2.76 6.88
C ALA A 8 -9.44 2.37 8.18
N PHE A 9 -8.28 1.71 8.08
CA PHE A 9 -7.41 1.43 9.22
C PHE A 9 -6.83 2.71 9.82
N ILE A 10 -6.40 3.66 8.98
CA ILE A 10 -5.90 4.97 9.42
C ILE A 10 -7.01 5.74 10.15
N ALA A 11 -8.22 5.78 9.57
CA ALA A 11 -9.37 6.46 10.19
C ALA A 11 -9.73 5.83 11.54
N TRP A 12 -9.83 4.49 11.61
CA TRP A 12 -10.05 3.78 12.86
C TRP A 12 -8.95 4.06 13.88
N GLY A 13 -7.68 4.03 13.44
CA GLY A 13 -6.53 4.31 14.29
C GLY A 13 -6.56 5.73 14.89
N PHE A 14 -6.89 6.76 14.09
CA PHE A 14 -7.04 8.14 14.60
C PHE A 14 -8.21 8.27 15.58
N ILE A 15 -9.37 7.68 15.26
CA ILE A 15 -10.53 7.70 16.17
C ILE A 15 -10.15 7.03 17.49
N THR A 16 -9.50 5.86 17.44
CA THR A 16 -9.03 5.14 18.62
C THR A 16 -8.04 6.00 19.41
N ALA A 17 -7.00 6.54 18.77
CA ALA A 17 -5.96 7.30 19.46
C ALA A 17 -6.50 8.58 20.15
N LEU A 18 -7.49 9.22 19.54
CA LEU A 18 -7.99 10.53 20.01
C LEU A 18 -9.13 10.42 21.02
N PHE A 19 -10.09 9.53 20.81
CA PHE A 19 -11.40 9.58 21.45
C PHE A 19 -11.71 8.50 22.48
N ILE A 20 -10.85 7.47 22.63
CA ILE A 20 -11.05 6.47 23.71
C ILE A 20 -10.86 7.09 25.10
N GLN A 21 -11.27 6.39 26.15
CA GLN A 21 -11.23 6.84 27.53
C GLN A 21 -9.84 7.35 27.98
N VAL A 22 -8.77 6.73 27.49
CA VAL A 22 -7.37 7.11 27.78
C VAL A 22 -6.76 8.01 26.69
N GLY A 23 -7.56 8.47 25.73
CA GLY A 23 -7.15 9.38 24.67
C GLY A 23 -7.06 10.85 25.13
N PRO A 24 -6.47 11.73 24.29
CA PRO A 24 -6.36 13.15 24.61
C PRO A 24 -7.72 13.89 24.61
N PHE A 25 -8.71 13.37 23.89
CA PHE A 25 -10.07 13.94 23.81
C PHE A 25 -11.11 12.85 24.06
N PRO A 26 -11.25 12.34 25.32
CA PRO A 26 -12.15 11.22 25.59
C PRO A 26 -13.61 11.66 25.41
N ILE A 27 -14.30 11.04 24.44
CA ILE A 27 -15.72 11.27 24.13
C ILE A 27 -16.42 9.91 24.15
N PRO A 28 -17.27 9.62 25.16
CA PRO A 28 -17.90 8.31 25.32
C PRO A 28 -18.68 7.84 24.09
N GLU A 29 -19.44 8.73 23.46
CA GLU A 29 -20.29 8.44 22.29
C GLU A 29 -19.47 8.11 21.04
N ILE A 30 -18.22 8.55 20.95
CA ILE A 30 -17.30 8.29 19.84
C ILE A 30 -16.36 7.13 20.18
N GLY A 31 -15.76 7.17 21.37
CA GLY A 31 -14.76 6.20 21.81
C GLY A 31 -15.34 4.84 22.21
N GLY A 32 -16.63 4.78 22.57
CA GLY A 32 -17.30 3.54 22.94
C GLY A 32 -16.97 3.08 24.37
N PHE A 33 -17.08 3.97 25.34
CA PHE A 33 -16.93 3.65 26.75
C PHE A 33 -18.09 4.25 27.57
N PRO A 34 -18.38 3.75 28.80
CA PRO A 34 -19.50 4.23 29.59
C PRO A 34 -19.36 5.73 29.90
N SER A 35 -20.47 6.45 29.75
CA SER A 35 -20.59 7.86 30.19
C SER A 35 -20.60 7.97 31.70
N PRO A 36 -20.29 9.15 32.28
CA PRO A 36 -20.31 9.38 33.73
C PRO A 36 -21.67 9.12 34.40
N ASP A 37 -22.75 9.16 33.64
CA ASP A 37 -24.12 8.85 34.09
C ASP A 37 -24.43 7.35 34.06
N GLY A 38 -23.48 6.49 33.67
CA GLY A 38 -23.64 5.06 33.56
C GLY A 38 -24.24 4.58 32.23
N THR A 39 -24.45 5.47 31.24
CA THR A 39 -24.94 5.09 29.92
C THR A 39 -23.86 4.35 29.14
N GLU A 40 -24.16 3.14 28.66
CA GLU A 40 -23.30 2.36 27.78
C GLU A 40 -23.31 2.97 26.37
N ASN A 41 -22.11 3.22 25.82
CA ASN A 41 -21.94 3.74 24.46
C ASN A 41 -21.26 2.72 23.57
N ILE A 42 -21.81 2.46 22.39
CA ILE A 42 -21.21 1.55 21.38
C ILE A 42 -19.97 2.21 20.75
N GLY A 43 -20.03 3.52 20.51
CA GLY A 43 -18.97 4.29 19.84
C GLY A 43 -18.73 3.89 18.39
N LEU A 44 -17.64 4.42 17.83
CA LEU A 44 -17.19 4.07 16.48
C LEU A 44 -16.09 3.01 16.49
N VAL A 45 -15.30 2.95 17.56
CA VAL A 45 -14.10 2.09 17.63
C VAL A 45 -14.47 0.62 17.50
N GLY A 46 -15.41 0.14 18.35
CA GLY A 46 -15.87 -1.24 18.36
C GLY A 46 -16.48 -1.68 17.02
N PRO A 47 -17.52 -1.01 16.50
CA PRO A 47 -18.13 -1.37 15.21
C PRO A 47 -17.16 -1.33 14.02
N MET A 48 -16.23 -0.38 14.00
CA MET A 48 -15.25 -0.31 12.91
C MET A 48 -14.31 -1.51 12.91
N ILE A 49 -13.81 -1.93 14.07
CA ILE A 49 -12.86 -3.04 14.14
C ILE A 49 -13.55 -4.40 14.01
N THR A 50 -14.73 -4.54 14.59
CA THR A 50 -15.47 -5.82 14.60
C THR A 50 -16.11 -6.10 13.24
N TYR A 51 -16.67 -5.07 12.59
CA TYR A 51 -17.47 -5.26 11.37
C TYR A 51 -16.84 -4.59 10.15
N LEU A 52 -16.61 -3.26 10.18
CA LEU A 52 -16.24 -2.50 8.99
C LEU A 52 -14.93 -3.04 8.37
N LEU A 53 -13.87 -3.12 9.14
CA LEU A 53 -12.56 -3.51 8.63
C LEU A 53 -12.54 -4.96 8.11
N PRO A 54 -13.04 -5.98 8.84
CA PRO A 54 -13.12 -7.34 8.31
C PRO A 54 -14.00 -7.45 7.05
N LEU A 55 -15.14 -6.76 7.00
CA LEU A 55 -16.04 -6.79 5.84
C LEU A 55 -15.40 -6.15 4.60
N LEU A 56 -14.67 -5.05 4.76
CA LEU A 56 -13.89 -4.45 3.66
C LEU A 56 -12.80 -5.39 3.13
N ILE A 57 -12.12 -6.10 4.03
CA ILE A 57 -11.11 -7.11 3.66
C ILE A 57 -11.74 -8.26 2.89
N ALA A 58 -12.87 -8.79 3.40
CA ALA A 58 -13.60 -9.88 2.76
C ALA A 58 -14.14 -9.48 1.39
N ASN A 59 -14.72 -8.28 1.27
CA ASN A 59 -15.18 -7.73 0.00
C ASN A 59 -14.06 -7.66 -1.03
N MET A 60 -12.92 -7.07 -0.66
CA MET A 60 -11.77 -6.98 -1.55
C MET A 60 -11.22 -8.37 -1.90
N GLY A 61 -11.13 -9.28 -0.93
CA GLY A 61 -10.71 -10.66 -1.17
C GLY A 61 -11.64 -11.43 -2.10
N GLY A 62 -12.93 -11.26 -1.94
CA GLY A 62 -13.95 -11.82 -2.82
C GLY A 62 -13.88 -11.26 -4.24
N ARG A 63 -13.69 -9.94 -4.37
CA ARG A 63 -13.52 -9.28 -5.68
C ARG A 63 -12.29 -9.75 -6.44
N MET A 64 -11.20 -10.05 -5.76
CA MET A 64 -9.98 -10.59 -6.39
C MET A 64 -10.22 -11.97 -7.03
N VAL A 65 -11.20 -12.75 -6.55
CA VAL A 65 -11.49 -14.11 -7.05
C VAL A 65 -12.63 -14.10 -8.07
N TYR A 66 -13.68 -13.32 -7.83
CA TYR A 66 -14.87 -13.31 -8.69
C TYR A 66 -15.55 -11.94 -8.71
N ASP A 67 -14.78 -10.91 -8.98
CA ASP A 67 -15.17 -9.51 -9.13
C ASP A 67 -16.25 -9.05 -8.11
N THR A 68 -17.14 -8.14 -8.51
CA THR A 68 -18.17 -7.55 -7.63
C THR A 68 -19.06 -8.61 -6.99
N ARG A 69 -19.46 -9.63 -7.75
CA ARG A 69 -20.30 -10.72 -7.29
C ARG A 69 -19.63 -11.54 -6.18
N GLY A 70 -18.34 -11.86 -6.36
CA GLY A 70 -17.52 -12.51 -5.33
C GLY A 70 -17.35 -11.64 -4.10
N GLY A 71 -17.20 -10.33 -4.28
CA GLY A 71 -17.13 -9.36 -3.17
C GLY A 71 -18.38 -9.39 -2.30
N VAL A 72 -19.56 -9.36 -2.91
CA VAL A 72 -20.84 -9.39 -2.18
C VAL A 72 -21.03 -10.69 -1.40
N VAL A 73 -20.83 -11.84 -2.06
CA VAL A 73 -21.00 -13.16 -1.41
C VAL A 73 -19.95 -13.37 -0.32
N GLY A 74 -18.69 -12.95 -0.57
CA GLY A 74 -17.62 -12.99 0.42
C GLY A 74 -17.92 -12.16 1.66
N THR A 75 -18.50 -10.97 1.48
CA THR A 75 -18.92 -10.10 2.58
C THR A 75 -20.03 -10.74 3.41
N ILE A 76 -21.09 -11.26 2.77
CA ILE A 76 -22.19 -11.92 3.45
C ILE A 76 -21.71 -13.13 4.28
N ALA A 77 -20.89 -13.99 3.66
CA ALA A 77 -20.36 -15.18 4.33
C ALA A 77 -19.49 -14.82 5.54
N THR A 78 -18.73 -13.74 5.46
CA THR A 78 -17.84 -13.28 6.53
C THR A 78 -18.60 -12.73 7.73
N VAL A 79 -19.82 -12.19 7.56
CA VAL A 79 -20.66 -11.80 8.71
C VAL A 79 -20.90 -13.01 9.64
N GLY A 80 -21.13 -14.20 9.08
CA GLY A 80 -21.27 -15.42 9.89
C GLY A 80 -20.02 -15.72 10.72
N VAL A 81 -18.84 -15.57 10.14
CA VAL A 81 -17.56 -15.77 10.85
C VAL A 81 -17.38 -14.73 11.97
N ILE A 82 -17.67 -13.47 11.70
CA ILE A 82 -17.57 -12.38 12.68
C ILE A 82 -18.47 -12.62 13.88
N VAL A 83 -19.76 -12.90 13.61
CA VAL A 83 -20.77 -13.09 14.67
C VAL A 83 -20.51 -14.36 15.49
N GLY A 84 -19.96 -15.41 14.84
CA GLY A 84 -19.66 -16.68 15.51
C GLY A 84 -18.39 -16.69 16.37
N ALA A 85 -17.53 -15.67 16.26
CA ALA A 85 -16.18 -15.73 16.82
C ALA A 85 -15.99 -14.99 18.14
N GLY A 86 -16.65 -13.88 18.37
CA GLY A 86 -16.48 -13.06 19.59
C GLY A 86 -15.14 -12.32 19.71
N ILE A 87 -14.29 -12.38 18.68
CA ILE A 87 -13.02 -11.66 18.55
C ILE A 87 -12.93 -10.99 17.19
N PRO A 88 -12.07 -9.95 16.99
CA PRO A 88 -11.89 -9.31 15.68
C PRO A 88 -11.43 -10.30 14.62
N MET A 89 -12.25 -10.53 13.59
CA MET A 89 -12.08 -11.61 12.60
C MET A 89 -11.36 -11.19 11.32
N PHE A 90 -10.16 -10.62 11.43
CA PHE A 90 -9.35 -10.26 10.26
C PHE A 90 -8.86 -11.50 9.49
N ILE A 91 -8.32 -12.50 10.19
CA ILE A 91 -7.86 -13.76 9.60
C ILE A 91 -9.06 -14.50 8.97
N GLY A 92 -10.18 -14.55 9.68
CA GLY A 92 -11.41 -15.14 9.17
C GLY A 92 -11.91 -14.46 7.89
N ALA A 93 -11.87 -13.14 7.82
CA ALA A 93 -12.23 -12.35 6.64
C ALA A 93 -11.29 -12.60 5.45
N MET A 94 -9.99 -12.71 5.71
CA MET A 94 -8.96 -12.98 4.68
C MET A 94 -9.14 -14.36 4.04
N ILE A 95 -9.67 -15.32 4.77
CA ILE A 95 -9.91 -16.68 4.29
C ILE A 95 -11.33 -16.79 3.69
N MET A 96 -12.34 -16.36 4.43
CA MET A 96 -13.74 -16.56 4.04
C MET A 96 -14.15 -15.75 2.82
N GLY A 97 -13.65 -14.51 2.67
CA GLY A 97 -13.95 -13.67 1.51
C GLY A 97 -13.62 -14.34 0.18
N PRO A 98 -12.33 -14.69 -0.07
CA PRO A 98 -11.92 -15.41 -1.28
C PRO A 98 -12.57 -16.78 -1.44
N LEU A 99 -12.71 -17.56 -0.35
CA LEU A 99 -13.31 -18.88 -0.38
C LEU A 99 -14.76 -18.83 -0.82
N ALA A 100 -15.55 -17.94 -0.25
CA ALA A 100 -16.96 -17.78 -0.60
C ALA A 100 -17.12 -17.32 -2.06
N ALA A 101 -16.26 -16.45 -2.54
CA ALA A 101 -16.24 -16.05 -3.93
C ALA A 101 -15.86 -17.20 -4.89
N TRP A 102 -14.91 -18.03 -4.49
CA TRP A 102 -14.55 -19.24 -5.24
C TRP A 102 -15.72 -20.22 -5.32
N VAL A 103 -16.41 -20.48 -4.21
CA VAL A 103 -17.63 -21.33 -4.18
C VAL A 103 -18.67 -20.75 -5.12
N MET A 104 -18.96 -19.44 -5.04
CA MET A 104 -19.94 -18.78 -5.91
C MET A 104 -19.58 -18.94 -7.39
N LYS A 105 -18.29 -18.78 -7.72
CA LYS A 105 -17.80 -18.99 -9.09
C LYS A 105 -18.01 -20.42 -9.58
N GLN A 106 -17.85 -21.44 -8.71
CA GLN A 106 -18.16 -22.83 -9.08
C GLN A 106 -19.66 -23.07 -9.27
N VAL A 107 -20.49 -22.46 -8.40
CA VAL A 107 -21.95 -22.56 -8.49
C VAL A 107 -22.44 -21.94 -9.81
N ASP A 108 -21.95 -20.76 -10.19
CA ASP A 108 -22.35 -20.09 -11.43
C ASP A 108 -21.99 -20.90 -12.68
N ARG A 109 -20.89 -21.65 -12.68
CA ARG A 109 -20.52 -22.56 -13.80
C ARG A 109 -21.57 -23.64 -14.10
N ILE A 110 -22.40 -24.01 -13.12
CA ILE A 110 -23.42 -25.07 -13.29
C ILE A 110 -24.48 -24.66 -14.31
N TRP A 111 -24.87 -23.38 -14.32
CA TRP A 111 -25.91 -22.85 -15.19
C TRP A 111 -25.43 -21.82 -16.23
N GLU A 112 -24.13 -21.63 -16.34
CA GLU A 112 -23.55 -20.77 -17.38
C GLU A 112 -24.06 -21.19 -18.77
N GLY A 113 -24.63 -20.24 -19.52
CA GLY A 113 -25.22 -20.47 -20.83
C GLY A 113 -26.59 -21.23 -20.84
N LYS A 114 -27.13 -21.60 -19.66
CA LYS A 114 -28.41 -22.32 -19.56
C LYS A 114 -29.59 -21.47 -19.10
N ILE A 115 -29.31 -20.25 -18.64
CA ILE A 115 -30.34 -19.33 -18.14
C ILE A 115 -31.08 -18.73 -19.34
N LYS A 116 -32.43 -18.83 -19.31
CA LYS A 116 -33.28 -18.22 -20.35
C LYS A 116 -33.21 -16.71 -20.29
N ALA A 117 -33.22 -16.05 -21.45
CA ALA A 117 -33.20 -14.59 -21.56
C ALA A 117 -34.35 -13.98 -20.71
N GLY A 118 -33.99 -12.95 -19.93
CA GLY A 118 -34.88 -12.25 -18.99
C GLY A 118 -34.92 -12.82 -17.57
N PHE A 119 -34.33 -14.00 -17.32
CA PHE A 119 -34.23 -14.59 -15.98
C PHE A 119 -32.84 -14.41 -15.33
N GLU A 120 -31.87 -13.85 -16.06
CA GLU A 120 -30.49 -13.72 -15.60
C GLU A 120 -30.40 -12.95 -14.28
N MET A 121 -31.11 -11.81 -14.18
CA MET A 121 -31.11 -10.98 -12.99
C MET A 121 -31.69 -11.71 -11.76
N LEU A 122 -32.76 -12.45 -11.97
CA LEU A 122 -33.43 -13.25 -10.92
C LEU A 122 -32.46 -14.35 -10.42
N VAL A 123 -31.94 -15.17 -11.33
CA VAL A 123 -31.04 -16.28 -11.00
C VAL A 123 -29.78 -15.74 -10.32
N ASN A 124 -29.18 -14.66 -10.85
CA ASN A 124 -27.98 -14.08 -10.32
C ASN A 124 -28.16 -13.58 -8.88
N ASN A 125 -29.23 -12.85 -8.59
CA ASN A 125 -29.44 -12.29 -7.26
C ASN A 125 -29.81 -13.36 -6.24
N PHE A 126 -30.72 -14.28 -6.60
CA PHE A 126 -31.14 -15.34 -5.69
C PHE A 126 -30.02 -16.34 -5.42
N SER A 127 -29.24 -16.74 -6.42
CA SER A 127 -28.11 -17.66 -6.20
C SER A 127 -27.05 -17.04 -5.29
N ALA A 128 -26.71 -15.76 -5.49
CA ALA A 128 -25.78 -15.07 -4.62
C ALA A 128 -26.29 -14.97 -3.18
N GLY A 129 -27.57 -14.63 -3.01
CA GLY A 129 -28.23 -14.56 -1.69
C GLY A 129 -28.26 -15.92 -0.98
N ILE A 130 -28.70 -16.99 -1.66
CA ILE A 130 -28.77 -18.33 -1.09
C ILE A 130 -27.37 -18.87 -0.76
N VAL A 131 -26.43 -18.78 -1.68
CA VAL A 131 -25.05 -19.23 -1.44
C VAL A 131 -24.41 -18.41 -0.32
N GLY A 132 -24.60 -17.08 -0.31
CA GLY A 132 -24.11 -16.21 0.76
C GLY A 132 -24.69 -16.60 2.13
N MET A 133 -25.98 -16.85 2.22
CA MET A 133 -26.64 -17.31 3.44
C MET A 133 -26.08 -18.66 3.92
N LEU A 134 -25.97 -19.65 3.04
CA LEU A 134 -25.45 -20.98 3.42
C LEU A 134 -23.99 -20.87 3.89
N LEU A 135 -23.16 -20.08 3.20
CA LEU A 135 -21.79 -19.87 3.60
C LEU A 135 -21.65 -19.03 4.88
N ALA A 136 -22.59 -18.13 5.17
CA ALA A 136 -22.63 -17.43 6.46
C ALA A 136 -22.93 -18.41 7.62
N LEU A 137 -23.86 -19.36 7.43
CA LEU A 137 -24.11 -20.41 8.42
C LEU A 137 -22.91 -21.33 8.63
N VAL A 138 -22.25 -21.75 7.54
CA VAL A 138 -20.99 -22.50 7.62
C VAL A 138 -19.90 -21.65 8.30
N GLY A 139 -19.85 -20.37 7.99
CA GLY A 139 -18.96 -19.38 8.64
C GLY A 139 -19.14 -19.36 10.14
N PHE A 140 -20.39 -19.27 10.59
CA PHE A 140 -20.74 -19.20 12.00
C PHE A 140 -20.43 -20.50 12.76
N TYR A 141 -20.88 -21.67 12.26
CA TYR A 141 -20.80 -22.93 13.00
C TYR A 141 -19.47 -23.67 12.84
N ALA A 142 -18.76 -23.48 11.72
CA ALA A 142 -17.56 -24.25 11.43
C ALA A 142 -16.29 -23.37 11.33
N PHE A 143 -16.35 -22.28 10.57
CA PHE A 143 -15.16 -21.43 10.35
C PHE A 143 -14.80 -20.58 11.57
N ALA A 144 -15.77 -19.97 12.24
CA ALA A 144 -15.50 -19.12 13.39
C ALA A 144 -14.77 -19.88 14.51
N PRO A 145 -15.22 -21.08 14.96
CA PRO A 145 -14.47 -21.84 15.96
C PRO A 145 -13.08 -22.27 15.49
N ALA A 146 -12.92 -22.65 14.22
CA ALA A 146 -11.64 -23.09 13.69
C ALA A 146 -10.64 -21.93 13.62
N VAL A 147 -11.05 -20.76 13.13
CA VAL A 147 -10.18 -19.57 13.06
C VAL A 147 -9.87 -19.04 14.45
N THR A 148 -10.83 -19.06 15.38
CA THR A 148 -10.60 -18.70 16.78
C THR A 148 -9.55 -19.61 17.43
N ALA A 149 -9.61 -20.92 17.20
CA ALA A 149 -8.62 -21.85 17.71
C ALA A 149 -7.21 -21.57 17.17
N VAL A 150 -7.09 -21.25 15.87
CA VAL A 150 -5.82 -20.84 15.25
C VAL A 150 -5.33 -19.52 15.84
N SER A 151 -6.20 -18.51 15.97
CA SER A 151 -5.86 -17.21 16.55
C SER A 151 -5.34 -17.36 18.00
N ASN A 152 -6.05 -18.12 18.82
CA ASN A 152 -5.64 -18.38 20.21
C ASN A 152 -4.32 -19.15 20.29
N GLY A 153 -4.07 -20.09 19.36
CA GLY A 153 -2.79 -20.80 19.25
C GLY A 153 -1.63 -19.87 18.88
N LEU A 154 -1.85 -18.95 17.93
CA LEU A 154 -0.86 -17.94 17.57
C LEU A 154 -0.60 -16.96 18.72
N GLU A 155 -1.65 -16.52 19.40
CA GLU A 155 -1.55 -15.66 20.57
C GLU A 155 -0.77 -16.33 21.70
N ALA A 156 -1.07 -17.60 22.01
CA ALA A 156 -0.33 -18.36 23.00
C ALA A 156 1.16 -18.50 22.64
N ALA A 157 1.49 -18.71 21.36
CA ALA A 157 2.87 -18.76 20.88
C ALA A 157 3.58 -17.41 21.04
N VAL A 158 2.91 -16.30 20.69
CA VAL A 158 3.45 -14.94 20.86
C VAL A 158 3.66 -14.63 22.35
N ASN A 159 2.67 -14.92 23.19
CA ASN A 159 2.75 -14.70 24.64
C ASN A 159 3.89 -15.53 25.26
N TRP A 160 4.08 -16.77 24.80
CA TRP A 160 5.23 -17.58 25.22
C TRP A 160 6.57 -16.93 24.83
N LEU A 161 6.70 -16.41 23.58
CA LEU A 161 7.90 -15.69 23.13
C LEU A 161 8.17 -14.43 23.98
N VAL A 162 7.11 -13.70 24.35
CA VAL A 162 7.22 -12.52 25.23
C VAL A 162 7.72 -12.92 26.60
N LEU A 163 7.07 -13.90 27.24
CA LEU A 163 7.40 -14.39 28.57
C LEU A 163 8.81 -15.02 28.64
N ALA A 164 9.23 -15.71 27.59
CA ALA A 164 10.57 -16.25 27.45
C ALA A 164 11.64 -15.19 27.13
N GLY A 165 11.28 -13.93 26.93
CA GLY A 165 12.19 -12.86 26.49
C GLY A 165 12.73 -13.05 25.06
N LEU A 166 12.12 -13.93 24.26
CA LEU A 166 12.57 -14.31 22.92
C LEU A 166 11.90 -13.52 21.80
N LEU A 167 10.94 -12.64 22.12
CA LEU A 167 10.25 -11.83 21.11
C LEU A 167 11.19 -11.06 20.17
N PRO A 168 12.34 -10.51 20.61
CA PRO A 168 13.28 -9.87 19.70
C PRO A 168 13.77 -10.77 18.56
N LEU A 169 13.84 -12.09 18.77
CA LEU A 169 14.27 -13.05 17.74
C LEU A 169 13.31 -13.14 16.55
N VAL A 170 12.07 -12.70 16.70
CA VAL A 170 11.10 -12.62 15.61
C VAL A 170 11.63 -11.74 14.47
N SER A 171 12.46 -10.74 14.76
CA SER A 171 13.10 -9.88 13.76
C SER A 171 14.00 -10.64 12.77
N ILE A 172 14.49 -11.84 13.14
CA ILE A 172 15.27 -12.72 12.23
C ILE A 172 14.41 -13.16 11.03
N LEU A 173 13.12 -13.30 11.21
CA LEU A 173 12.17 -13.67 10.15
C LEU A 173 11.51 -12.42 9.53
N VAL A 174 11.16 -11.45 10.36
CA VAL A 174 10.40 -10.28 9.94
C VAL A 174 11.23 -9.36 9.04
N GLU A 175 12.46 -9.04 9.39
CA GLU A 175 13.27 -8.09 8.62
C GLU A 175 13.64 -8.62 7.21
N PRO A 176 14.10 -9.89 7.04
CA PRO A 176 14.21 -10.46 5.70
C PRO A 176 12.86 -10.56 4.97
N GLY A 177 11.79 -10.91 5.69
CA GLY A 177 10.45 -10.99 5.15
C GLY A 177 9.98 -9.66 4.57
N LYS A 178 10.27 -8.52 5.21
CA LYS A 178 9.99 -7.18 4.67
C LYS A 178 10.67 -6.97 3.32
N VAL A 179 11.97 -7.21 3.24
CA VAL A 179 12.77 -7.01 2.01
C VAL A 179 12.30 -7.90 0.87
N LEU A 180 11.75 -9.09 1.17
CA LEU A 180 11.16 -10.02 0.22
C LEU A 180 9.67 -9.79 -0.05
N PHE A 181 9.10 -8.66 0.41
CA PHE A 181 7.69 -8.30 0.27
C PHE A 181 6.68 -9.25 0.93
N LEU A 182 7.12 -10.02 1.92
CA LEU A 182 6.26 -10.83 2.77
C LEU A 182 5.71 -10.05 3.96
N ASN A 183 6.13 -8.78 4.14
CA ASN A 183 5.70 -7.90 5.22
C ASN A 183 4.18 -7.79 5.34
N ASN A 184 3.47 -7.61 4.23
CA ASN A 184 2.01 -7.52 4.23
C ASN A 184 1.35 -8.82 4.71
N ALA A 185 1.90 -9.99 4.37
CA ALA A 185 1.39 -11.27 4.85
C ALA A 185 1.66 -11.46 6.35
N ILE A 186 2.86 -11.10 6.81
CA ILE A 186 3.27 -11.25 8.22
C ILE A 186 2.55 -10.22 9.09
N ASN A 187 2.61 -8.94 8.71
CA ASN A 187 2.03 -7.86 9.52
C ASN A 187 0.50 -7.94 9.54
N HIS A 188 -0.13 -7.96 8.37
CA HIS A 188 -1.59 -7.96 8.29
C HIS A 188 -2.22 -9.34 8.49
N GLY A 189 -1.46 -10.42 8.29
CA GLY A 189 -1.93 -11.78 8.49
C GLY A 189 -1.79 -12.27 9.94
N VAL A 190 -0.81 -11.73 10.68
CA VAL A 190 -0.50 -12.21 12.04
C VAL A 190 -0.47 -11.05 13.04
N PHE A 191 0.45 -10.08 12.89
CA PHE A 191 0.67 -9.09 13.94
C PHE A 191 -0.47 -8.11 14.13
N THR A 192 -1.08 -7.63 13.05
CA THR A 192 -2.22 -6.70 13.16
C THR A 192 -3.42 -7.36 13.84
N PRO A 193 -3.90 -8.55 13.42
CA PRO A 193 -5.02 -9.21 14.09
C PRO A 193 -4.77 -9.48 15.58
N LEU A 194 -3.62 -10.07 15.91
CA LEU A 194 -3.27 -10.38 17.30
C LEU A 194 -3.01 -9.12 18.12
N GLY A 195 -2.38 -8.11 17.52
CA GLY A 195 -2.13 -6.83 18.16
C GLY A 195 -3.41 -6.07 18.50
N VAL A 196 -4.42 -6.18 17.64
CA VAL A 196 -5.74 -5.61 17.88
C VAL A 196 -6.41 -6.31 19.05
N GLN A 197 -6.45 -7.64 19.07
CA GLN A 197 -7.00 -8.42 20.19
C GLN A 197 -6.30 -8.05 21.51
N GLN A 198 -4.97 -8.02 21.53
CA GLN A 198 -4.20 -7.63 22.71
C GLN A 198 -4.49 -6.17 23.13
N SER A 199 -4.64 -5.26 22.16
CA SER A 199 -4.93 -3.85 22.45
C SER A 199 -6.34 -3.64 23.01
N GLU A 200 -7.32 -4.43 22.61
CA GLU A 200 -8.67 -4.41 23.22
C GLU A 200 -8.65 -4.84 24.69
N GLU A 201 -7.82 -5.85 25.02
CA GLU A 201 -7.72 -6.38 26.38
C GLU A 201 -6.88 -5.51 27.31
N THR A 202 -5.74 -4.98 26.81
CA THR A 202 -4.71 -4.30 27.64
C THR A 202 -4.54 -2.82 27.35
N GLY A 203 -5.24 -2.27 26.35
CA GLY A 203 -5.16 -0.86 25.90
C GLY A 203 -3.96 -0.59 24.98
N LYS A 204 -3.07 -1.55 24.71
CA LYS A 204 -1.91 -1.39 23.84
C LYS A 204 -1.34 -2.73 23.39
N SER A 205 -0.58 -2.75 22.28
CA SER A 205 0.15 -3.94 21.83
C SER A 205 1.54 -3.59 21.30
N ILE A 206 2.53 -4.38 21.69
CA ILE A 206 3.89 -4.34 21.15
C ILE A 206 3.95 -4.87 19.71
N LEU A 207 3.00 -5.71 19.31
CA LEU A 207 2.97 -6.35 17.99
C LEU A 207 2.87 -5.34 16.84
N PHE A 208 2.24 -4.20 17.08
CA PHE A 208 2.18 -3.09 16.14
C PHE A 208 3.54 -2.43 15.86
N LEU A 209 4.51 -2.60 16.75
CA LEU A 209 5.86 -2.02 16.65
C LEU A 209 6.88 -2.95 15.99
N ILE A 210 6.57 -4.23 15.83
CA ILE A 210 7.53 -5.19 15.27
C ILE A 210 7.86 -4.86 13.83
N GLU A 211 6.84 -4.50 13.02
CA GLU A 211 7.03 -4.15 11.61
C GLU A 211 7.10 -2.64 11.38
N ALA A 212 6.28 -1.87 12.10
CA ALA A 212 6.14 -0.43 11.87
C ALA A 212 7.29 0.42 12.44
N ASN A 213 8.22 -0.15 13.22
CA ASN A 213 9.38 0.60 13.74
C ASN A 213 10.25 1.13 12.58
N PRO A 214 10.35 2.46 12.39
CA PRO A 214 11.11 3.03 11.28
C PRO A 214 12.63 3.04 11.51
N GLY A 215 13.08 2.67 12.72
CA GLY A 215 14.48 2.73 13.11
C GLY A 215 15.45 1.95 12.24
N PRO A 216 15.23 0.65 11.95
CA PRO A 216 16.14 -0.15 11.16
C PRO A 216 16.40 0.42 9.76
N GLY A 217 15.34 0.82 9.04
CA GLY A 217 15.44 1.45 7.72
C GLY A 217 16.16 2.78 7.77
N LEU A 218 15.85 3.63 8.75
CA LEU A 218 16.53 4.90 8.97
C LEU A 218 18.04 4.71 9.15
N GLY A 219 18.45 3.74 9.98
CA GLY A 219 19.86 3.45 10.23
C GLY A 219 20.62 3.05 8.97
N ILE A 220 20.04 2.18 8.14
CA ILE A 220 20.61 1.76 6.86
C ILE A 220 20.76 2.97 5.93
N LEU A 221 19.70 3.75 5.74
CA LEU A 221 19.71 4.91 4.83
C LEU A 221 20.68 6.00 5.29
N LEU A 222 20.79 6.28 6.59
CA LEU A 222 21.78 7.20 7.15
C LEU A 222 23.21 6.72 6.85
N ALA A 223 23.47 5.41 6.97
CA ALA A 223 24.78 4.87 6.63
C ALA A 223 25.12 5.04 5.13
N PHE A 224 24.14 4.87 4.24
CA PHE A 224 24.34 5.15 2.81
C PHE A 224 24.56 6.64 2.53
N ALA A 225 23.82 7.54 3.17
CA ALA A 225 23.99 8.99 3.00
C ALA A 225 25.43 9.45 3.33
N ILE A 226 26.05 8.82 4.32
CA ILE A 226 27.39 9.19 4.81
C ILE A 226 28.49 8.39 4.11
N PHE A 227 28.38 7.07 4.03
CA PHE A 227 29.42 6.15 3.60
C PHE A 227 29.15 5.47 2.25
N GLY A 228 27.98 5.65 1.67
CA GLY A 228 27.61 5.12 0.36
C GLY A 228 28.45 5.68 -0.79
N VAL A 229 28.29 5.12 -1.98
CA VAL A 229 28.95 5.55 -3.21
C VAL A 229 27.91 5.75 -4.31
N GLY A 230 28.25 6.60 -5.29
CA GLY A 230 27.44 6.83 -6.48
C GLY A 230 26.00 7.26 -6.19
N LEU A 231 25.09 6.76 -7.00
CA LEU A 231 23.65 7.06 -6.94
C LEU A 231 23.02 6.68 -5.60
N ALA A 232 23.39 5.55 -5.01
CA ALA A 232 22.87 5.12 -3.72
C ALA A 232 23.18 6.11 -2.59
N ARG A 233 24.33 6.81 -2.64
CA ARG A 233 24.63 7.89 -1.69
C ARG A 233 23.80 9.14 -1.97
N ALA A 234 23.66 9.51 -3.23
CA ALA A 234 22.95 10.73 -3.62
C ALA A 234 21.45 10.66 -3.31
N SER A 235 20.80 9.50 -3.53
CA SER A 235 19.37 9.30 -3.30
C SER A 235 19.00 8.99 -1.84
N ALA A 236 19.95 8.59 -1.00
CA ALA A 236 19.66 8.20 0.39
C ALA A 236 19.00 9.31 1.24
N PRO A 237 19.35 10.61 1.14
CA PRO A 237 18.64 11.66 1.88
C PRO A 237 17.16 11.77 1.55
N GLY A 238 16.78 11.71 0.26
CA GLY A 238 15.37 11.66 -0.17
C GLY A 238 14.66 10.41 0.35
N ALA A 239 15.32 9.26 0.26
CA ALA A 239 14.80 8.00 0.80
C ALA A 239 14.56 8.04 2.31
N ILE A 240 15.40 8.75 3.10
CA ILE A 240 15.19 8.95 4.54
C ILE A 240 13.87 9.68 4.80
N ILE A 241 13.59 10.75 4.07
CA ILE A 241 12.36 11.53 4.22
C ILE A 241 11.14 10.63 3.93
N ILE A 242 11.17 9.91 2.83
CA ILE A 242 10.08 9.02 2.40
C ILE A 242 9.88 7.88 3.40
N GLN A 243 10.95 7.28 3.90
CA GLN A 243 10.88 6.16 4.83
C GLN A 243 10.47 6.61 6.24
N PHE A 244 11.18 7.58 6.82
CA PHE A 244 11.04 7.92 8.23
C PHE A 244 9.85 8.85 8.50
N LEU A 245 9.68 9.89 7.67
CA LEU A 245 8.57 10.83 7.81
C LEU A 245 7.34 10.35 7.04
N GLY A 246 7.51 9.79 5.84
CA GLY A 246 6.41 9.28 5.00
C GLY A 246 5.92 7.89 5.41
N GLY A 247 6.74 7.08 6.08
CA GLY A 247 6.38 5.74 6.55
C GLY A 247 6.38 4.66 5.46
N ILE A 248 7.01 4.94 4.31
CA ILE A 248 7.10 3.98 3.21
C ILE A 248 8.40 3.19 3.35
N HIS A 249 8.33 2.07 4.08
CA HIS A 249 9.52 1.26 4.37
C HIS A 249 10.12 0.60 3.11
N GLU A 250 9.35 0.33 2.10
CA GLU A 250 9.80 -0.28 0.85
C GLU A 250 10.94 0.48 0.17
N ILE A 251 11.10 1.79 0.46
CA ILE A 251 12.13 2.64 -0.15
C ILE A 251 13.56 2.20 0.22
N TYR A 252 13.79 1.57 1.38
CA TYR A 252 15.12 1.11 1.76
C TYR A 252 15.45 -0.31 1.25
N PHE A 253 14.46 -1.07 0.76
CA PHE A 253 14.68 -2.46 0.28
C PHE A 253 15.69 -2.56 -0.86
N PRO A 254 15.68 -1.69 -1.90
CA PRO A 254 16.70 -1.71 -2.94
C PRO A 254 18.12 -1.57 -2.39
N TYR A 255 18.32 -0.77 -1.37
CA TYR A 255 19.63 -0.59 -0.73
C TYR A 255 20.12 -1.88 -0.04
N VAL A 256 19.20 -2.63 0.57
CA VAL A 256 19.52 -3.96 1.16
C VAL A 256 19.76 -4.98 0.06
N LEU A 257 18.93 -5.03 -0.99
CA LEU A 257 19.10 -5.97 -2.11
C LEU A 257 20.39 -5.72 -2.90
N MET A 258 20.79 -4.46 -3.08
CA MET A 258 22.08 -4.11 -3.68
C MET A 258 23.27 -4.64 -2.85
N LYS A 259 23.09 -4.71 -1.53
CA LYS A 259 24.12 -5.21 -0.60
C LYS A 259 23.49 -6.15 0.45
N PRO A 260 23.27 -7.44 0.12
CA PRO A 260 22.50 -8.37 0.96
C PRO A 260 23.03 -8.55 2.39
N MET A 261 24.31 -8.28 2.65
CA MET A 261 24.85 -8.30 4.02
C MET A 261 24.17 -7.28 4.96
N LEU A 262 23.53 -6.24 4.42
CA LEU A 262 22.80 -5.26 5.23
C LEU A 262 21.53 -5.81 5.87
N ILE A 263 21.08 -6.99 5.46
CA ILE A 263 20.00 -7.70 6.16
C ILE A 263 20.36 -7.97 7.63
N ILE A 264 21.65 -8.19 7.93
CA ILE A 264 22.14 -8.37 9.29
C ILE A 264 21.95 -7.08 10.11
N ALA A 265 22.15 -5.92 9.48
CA ALA A 265 21.92 -4.62 10.10
C ALA A 265 20.42 -4.38 10.38
N ALA A 266 19.55 -4.74 9.44
CA ALA A 266 18.10 -4.67 9.63
C ALA A 266 17.65 -5.58 10.78
N ILE A 267 18.09 -6.85 10.79
CA ILE A 267 17.77 -7.81 11.85
C ILE A 267 18.23 -7.31 13.22
N ALA A 268 19.49 -6.91 13.33
CA ALA A 268 20.03 -6.43 14.62
C ALA A 268 19.32 -5.16 15.11
N GLY A 269 19.02 -4.23 14.21
CA GLY A 269 18.22 -3.04 14.52
C GLY A 269 16.80 -3.40 14.95
N GLY A 270 16.12 -4.29 14.23
CA GLY A 270 14.79 -4.78 14.58
C GLY A 270 14.77 -5.48 15.94
N MET A 271 15.72 -6.40 16.18
CA MET A 271 15.88 -7.07 17.48
C MET A 271 16.08 -6.06 18.62
N THR A 272 16.92 -5.05 18.42
CA THR A 272 17.17 -4.01 19.41
C THR A 272 15.91 -3.20 19.70
N GLY A 273 15.16 -2.82 18.68
CA GLY A 273 13.90 -2.09 18.84
C GLY A 273 12.86 -2.91 19.61
N VAL A 274 12.67 -4.17 19.24
CA VAL A 274 11.74 -5.07 19.94
C VAL A 274 12.19 -5.31 21.39
N ALA A 275 13.48 -5.58 21.62
CA ALA A 275 14.03 -5.77 22.97
C ALA A 275 13.80 -4.54 23.86
N THR A 276 13.99 -3.32 23.30
CA THR A 276 13.73 -2.07 24.02
C THR A 276 12.25 -1.95 24.38
N ASN A 277 11.34 -2.24 23.44
CA ASN A 277 9.91 -2.19 23.71
C ASN A 277 9.45 -3.23 24.74
N VAL A 278 10.04 -4.44 24.73
CA VAL A 278 9.78 -5.45 25.77
C VAL A 278 10.25 -4.95 27.13
N LEU A 279 11.47 -4.40 27.21
CA LEU A 279 12.06 -3.91 28.47
C LEU A 279 11.22 -2.78 29.11
N PHE A 280 10.67 -1.88 28.28
CA PHE A 280 9.84 -0.78 28.75
C PHE A 280 8.34 -1.12 28.75
N SER A 281 7.96 -2.34 28.45
CA SER A 281 6.54 -2.75 28.30
C SER A 281 5.76 -1.78 27.39
N SER A 282 6.37 -1.33 26.29
CA SER A 282 5.83 -0.32 25.41
C SER A 282 4.94 -0.92 24.33
N GLY A 283 3.92 -0.17 23.92
CA GLY A 283 3.02 -0.58 22.86
C GLY A 283 2.29 0.61 22.21
N LEU A 284 1.66 0.31 21.07
CA LEU A 284 0.75 1.23 20.39
C LEU A 284 -0.70 0.86 20.70
N ARG A 285 -1.61 1.83 20.63
CA ARG A 285 -3.06 1.63 20.78
C ARG A 285 -3.69 0.98 19.54
N ALA A 286 -3.15 1.30 18.36
CA ALA A 286 -3.59 0.80 17.07
C ALA A 286 -2.41 0.69 16.10
N PRO A 287 -2.54 -0.02 14.96
CA PRO A 287 -1.49 -0.11 13.96
C PRO A 287 -1.07 1.27 13.43
N ALA A 288 0.23 1.53 13.40
CA ALA A 288 0.78 2.71 12.74
C ALA A 288 0.81 2.48 11.22
N ALA A 289 -0.16 2.99 10.50
CA ALA A 289 -0.25 2.90 9.04
C ALA A 289 -0.42 4.32 8.45
N PRO A 290 0.54 4.81 7.62
CA PRO A 290 1.82 4.18 7.29
C PRO A 290 2.78 4.15 8.48
N GLY A 291 3.84 3.31 8.43
CA GLY A 291 4.84 3.16 9.48
C GLY A 291 5.78 4.37 9.67
N SER A 292 5.25 5.59 9.65
CA SER A 292 6.01 6.83 9.84
C SER A 292 6.24 7.10 11.33
N ILE A 293 7.27 7.86 11.65
CA ILE A 293 7.52 8.28 13.03
C ILE A 293 6.33 9.04 13.61
N PHE A 294 5.63 9.85 12.80
CA PHE A 294 4.45 10.58 13.23
C PHE A 294 3.29 9.64 13.57
N ALA A 295 2.99 8.68 12.70
CA ALA A 295 1.94 7.70 12.95
C ALA A 295 2.26 6.83 14.18
N VAL A 296 3.52 6.40 14.32
CA VAL A 296 3.99 5.65 15.49
C VAL A 296 3.76 6.47 16.77
N LEU A 297 4.18 7.74 16.80
CA LEU A 297 4.01 8.60 17.99
C LEU A 297 2.54 8.89 18.31
N ILE A 298 1.70 9.14 17.30
CA ILE A 298 0.26 9.38 17.49
C ILE A 298 -0.43 8.15 18.09
N GLN A 299 -0.04 6.94 17.66
CA GLN A 299 -0.63 5.69 18.16
C GLN A 299 0.00 5.20 19.46
N THR A 300 1.08 5.83 19.92
CA THR A 300 1.78 5.42 21.16
C THR A 300 0.87 5.58 22.38
N ALA A 301 0.78 4.53 23.21
CA ALA A 301 0.08 4.60 24.48
C ALA A 301 0.76 5.62 25.42
N SER A 302 -0.01 6.28 26.28
CA SER A 302 0.46 7.41 27.12
C SER A 302 1.65 7.05 28.03
N ASP A 303 1.73 5.81 28.47
CA ASP A 303 2.79 5.26 29.30
C ASP A 303 3.99 4.70 28.50
N SER A 304 3.94 4.70 27.19
CA SER A 304 4.87 4.00 26.32
C SER A 304 5.81 4.92 25.52
N TYR A 305 5.65 6.25 25.59
CA TYR A 305 6.43 7.19 24.77
C TYR A 305 7.94 7.05 24.92
N VAL A 306 8.42 6.94 26.16
CA VAL A 306 9.87 6.81 26.42
C VAL A 306 10.44 5.55 25.74
N GLY A 307 9.78 4.41 25.96
CA GLY A 307 10.25 3.15 25.38
C GLY A 307 10.14 3.12 23.85
N VAL A 308 9.06 3.65 23.27
CA VAL A 308 8.88 3.72 21.81
C VAL A 308 9.93 4.63 21.16
N ILE A 309 10.15 5.83 21.67
CA ILE A 309 11.18 6.75 21.15
C ILE A 309 12.56 6.11 21.25
N LEU A 310 12.88 5.55 22.42
CA LEU A 310 14.16 4.89 22.66
C LEU A 310 14.35 3.66 21.74
N SER A 311 13.28 2.89 21.51
CA SER A 311 13.32 1.74 20.59
C SER A 311 13.65 2.16 19.16
N VAL A 312 13.08 3.26 18.67
CA VAL A 312 13.38 3.78 17.34
C VAL A 312 14.84 4.27 17.25
N VAL A 313 15.28 5.05 18.24
CA VAL A 313 16.63 5.60 18.29
C VAL A 313 17.68 4.50 18.37
N LEU A 314 17.51 3.53 19.28
CA LEU A 314 18.45 2.43 19.43
C LEU A 314 18.45 1.49 18.23
N ALA A 315 17.28 1.18 17.65
CA ALA A 315 17.19 0.39 16.42
C ALA A 315 17.91 1.07 15.26
N ALA A 316 17.72 2.40 15.09
CA ALA A 316 18.41 3.17 14.08
C ALA A 316 19.93 3.21 14.32
N THR A 317 20.36 3.40 15.56
CA THR A 317 21.78 3.46 15.94
C THR A 317 22.49 2.13 15.64
N VAL A 318 21.92 1.01 16.10
CA VAL A 318 22.52 -0.32 15.88
C VAL A 318 22.57 -0.66 14.40
N SER A 319 21.46 -0.43 13.69
CA SER A 319 21.41 -0.64 12.24
C SER A 319 22.40 0.24 11.49
N PHE A 320 22.53 1.52 11.87
CA PHE A 320 23.50 2.45 11.30
C PHE A 320 24.94 1.99 11.51
N VAL A 321 25.32 1.63 12.74
CA VAL A 321 26.67 1.21 13.07
C VAL A 321 27.09 -0.03 12.26
N ILE A 322 26.24 -1.05 12.22
CA ILE A 322 26.50 -2.29 11.46
C ILE A 322 26.59 -1.96 9.95
N SER A 323 25.66 -1.15 9.43
CA SER A 323 25.67 -0.73 8.02
C SER A 323 26.91 0.08 7.69
N ALA A 324 27.33 0.99 8.56
CA ALA A 324 28.54 1.79 8.38
C ALA A 324 29.80 0.92 8.31
N ILE A 325 29.90 -0.10 9.17
CA ILE A 325 31.01 -1.06 9.15
C ILE A 325 31.03 -1.81 7.81
N ILE A 326 29.89 -2.35 7.37
CA ILE A 326 29.77 -3.10 6.12
C ILE A 326 30.13 -2.20 4.90
N LEU A 327 29.57 -0.99 4.84
CA LEU A 327 29.82 -0.06 3.73
C LEU A 327 31.27 0.42 3.68
N ARG A 328 31.89 0.71 4.83
CA ARG A 328 33.31 1.10 4.91
C ARG A 328 34.25 -0.04 4.49
N ALA A 329 34.01 -1.25 5.00
CA ALA A 329 34.82 -2.42 4.69
C ALA A 329 34.81 -2.78 3.20
N SER A 330 33.70 -2.54 2.50
CA SER A 330 33.56 -2.86 1.09
C SER A 330 33.81 -1.70 0.13
N ARG A 331 34.07 -0.48 0.64
CA ARG A 331 34.12 0.76 -0.15
C ARG A 331 35.09 0.72 -1.33
N LYS A 332 36.32 0.17 -1.13
CA LYS A 332 37.31 0.07 -2.22
C LYS A 332 36.76 -0.77 -3.37
N ARG A 333 36.27 -1.96 -3.04
CA ARG A 333 35.68 -2.90 -4.02
C ARG A 333 34.44 -2.33 -4.70
N ASP A 334 33.64 -1.52 -3.99
CA ASP A 334 32.43 -0.91 -4.52
C ASP A 334 32.77 0.24 -5.49
N LEU A 335 33.86 0.98 -5.28
CA LEU A 335 34.35 2.03 -6.18
C LEU A 335 35.01 1.48 -7.46
N GLU A 336 35.54 0.25 -7.40
CA GLU A 336 36.19 -0.42 -8.55
C GLU A 336 35.19 -1.06 -9.53
N LYS A 337 33.91 -1.19 -9.14
CA LYS A 337 32.87 -1.74 -9.99
C LYS A 337 32.35 -0.69 -10.97
N GLU A 338 32.23 -1.06 -12.25
CA GLU A 338 31.44 -0.30 -13.23
C GLU A 338 30.01 -0.12 -12.72
N GLY A 339 29.50 1.12 -12.71
CA GLY A 339 28.19 1.42 -12.13
C GLY A 339 28.17 1.45 -10.59
N ALA A 340 29.26 1.87 -9.94
CA ALA A 340 29.36 1.95 -8.49
C ALA A 340 28.17 2.71 -7.86
N GLY A 341 27.38 2.00 -7.05
CA GLY A 341 26.20 2.55 -6.39
C GLY A 341 24.94 2.63 -7.26
N ASP A 342 24.90 1.96 -8.40
CA ASP A 342 23.72 1.85 -9.25
C ASP A 342 22.64 0.99 -8.53
N LEU A 343 21.47 1.58 -8.35
CA LEU A 343 20.31 0.94 -7.73
C LEU A 343 19.36 0.31 -8.75
N SER A 344 19.57 0.49 -10.06
CA SER A 344 18.61 0.12 -11.10
C SER A 344 18.25 -1.38 -11.07
N ALA A 345 19.24 -2.26 -10.97
CA ALA A 345 19.03 -3.70 -10.86
C ALA A 345 18.30 -4.08 -9.56
N ALA A 346 18.64 -3.43 -8.44
CA ALA A 346 17.99 -3.69 -7.15
C ALA A 346 16.55 -3.15 -7.12
N ILE A 347 16.28 -2.02 -7.76
CA ILE A 347 14.92 -1.47 -7.93
C ILE A 347 14.09 -2.41 -8.81
N ALA A 348 14.63 -2.87 -9.94
CA ALA A 348 13.96 -3.83 -10.81
C ALA A 348 13.63 -5.13 -10.07
N GLN A 349 14.57 -5.65 -9.27
CA GLN A 349 14.32 -6.83 -8.42
C GLN A 349 13.26 -6.57 -7.36
N THR A 350 13.26 -5.39 -6.75
CA THR A 350 12.25 -4.96 -5.78
C THR A 350 10.86 -4.91 -6.41
N GLN A 351 10.75 -4.32 -7.60
CA GLN A 351 9.49 -4.25 -8.35
C GLN A 351 9.02 -5.64 -8.81
N ALA A 352 9.92 -6.50 -9.26
CA ALA A 352 9.60 -7.87 -9.62
C ALA A 352 9.08 -8.69 -8.42
N ASN A 353 9.71 -8.57 -7.25
CA ASN A 353 9.27 -9.21 -6.02
C ASN A 353 7.89 -8.69 -5.55
N LYS A 354 7.62 -7.41 -5.75
CA LYS A 354 6.33 -6.78 -5.41
C LYS A 354 5.21 -7.15 -6.39
N GLY A 355 5.56 -7.58 -7.62
CA GLY A 355 4.60 -7.88 -8.69
C GLY A 355 3.86 -6.66 -9.24
N LYS A 356 4.32 -5.45 -8.93
CA LYS A 356 3.77 -4.17 -9.42
C LYS A 356 4.86 -3.11 -9.48
N GLU A 357 4.77 -2.20 -10.44
CA GLU A 357 5.58 -0.98 -10.46
C GLU A 357 5.23 -0.08 -9.26
N SER A 358 6.24 0.57 -8.70
CA SER A 358 6.10 1.50 -7.58
C SER A 358 6.61 2.87 -8.01
N SER A 359 5.71 3.86 -8.07
CA SER A 359 6.05 5.25 -8.39
C SER A 359 7.11 5.83 -7.44
N VAL A 360 7.10 5.40 -6.17
CA VAL A 360 8.09 5.83 -5.16
C VAL A 360 9.48 5.28 -5.47
N LEU A 361 9.58 4.02 -5.93
CA LEU A 361 10.86 3.42 -6.31
C LEU A 361 11.38 3.94 -7.66
N SER A 362 10.48 4.29 -8.57
CA SER A 362 10.83 4.95 -9.84
C SER A 362 11.41 6.35 -9.61
N GLY A 363 10.94 7.07 -8.58
CA GLY A 363 11.50 8.35 -8.16
C GLY A 363 12.98 8.28 -7.76
N LEU A 364 13.44 7.16 -7.17
CA LEU A 364 14.87 6.96 -6.88
C LEU A 364 15.74 6.85 -8.13
N GLN A 365 15.18 6.45 -9.26
CA GLN A 365 15.90 6.43 -10.55
C GLN A 365 15.99 7.83 -11.14
N SER A 366 14.93 8.66 -11.01
CA SER A 366 14.90 10.01 -11.57
C SER A 366 15.75 11.01 -10.78
N GLU A 367 15.76 10.97 -9.45
CA GLU A 367 16.64 11.83 -8.64
C GLU A 367 18.13 11.59 -8.90
N GLY A 368 18.50 10.38 -9.33
CA GLY A 368 19.87 10.05 -9.69
C GLY A 368 20.30 10.56 -11.08
N VAL A 369 19.36 10.78 -11.95
CA VAL A 369 19.62 11.34 -13.29
C VAL A 369 19.86 12.84 -13.19
N GLU A 370 19.19 13.58 -12.30
CA GLU A 370 19.43 15.02 -12.12
C GLU A 370 20.77 15.34 -11.43
N ALA A 371 21.28 14.46 -10.57
CA ALA A 371 22.60 14.65 -9.94
C ALA A 371 23.79 14.23 -10.84
N GLY A 372 23.56 13.51 -11.94
CA GLY A 372 24.53 13.03 -12.92
C GLY A 372 24.39 13.62 -14.33
N ALA A 373 23.32 14.37 -14.60
CA ALA A 373 23.00 14.87 -15.93
C ALA A 373 23.71 16.18 -16.27
N GLY A 374 25.04 16.08 -16.41
CA GLY A 374 25.80 16.93 -17.31
C GLY A 374 26.05 16.33 -18.70
N LEU A 375 25.55 15.11 -19.00
CA LEU A 375 25.75 14.49 -20.34
C LEU A 375 24.69 13.39 -20.55
N ILE A 376 23.94 13.53 -21.64
CA ILE A 376 22.98 12.61 -22.28
C ILE A 376 21.49 12.98 -22.01
N ALA A 377 21.08 14.11 -22.60
CA ALA A 377 19.71 14.36 -23.01
C ALA A 377 19.64 14.18 -24.54
N GLU A 378 19.66 12.96 -25.04
CA GLU A 378 19.53 12.65 -26.49
C GLU A 378 18.75 11.36 -26.78
N GLY A 379 17.88 10.90 -25.90
CA GLY A 379 17.14 9.63 -26.11
C GLY A 379 15.63 9.73 -26.23
N GLU A 380 14.97 10.76 -25.70
CA GLU A 380 13.51 10.91 -25.75
C GLU A 380 12.98 12.00 -26.71
N GLN A 381 13.85 12.82 -27.27
CA GLN A 381 13.46 13.77 -28.32
C GLN A 381 13.33 13.15 -29.71
N ALA A 382 13.81 11.94 -29.93
CA ALA A 382 13.75 11.28 -31.23
C ALA A 382 12.38 10.68 -31.62
N ALA A 383 11.38 10.69 -30.74
CA ALA A 383 10.04 10.16 -31.03
C ALA A 383 9.02 11.20 -31.50
N PHE A 384 9.37 12.47 -31.52
CA PHE A 384 8.46 13.56 -31.93
C PHE A 384 8.66 14.05 -33.38
N GLU A 385 9.58 13.46 -34.11
CA GLU A 385 9.77 13.84 -35.52
C GLU A 385 8.88 13.00 -36.45
N HIS A 386 7.92 13.71 -37.12
CA HIS A 386 7.29 13.38 -38.41
C HIS A 386 5.83 12.90 -38.45
N LYS A 387 4.91 13.39 -37.60
CA LYS A 387 3.50 13.36 -37.98
C LYS A 387 2.80 14.64 -37.53
N PRO A 388 2.16 15.43 -38.44
CA PRO A 388 1.42 16.62 -38.02
C PRO A 388 0.22 16.21 -37.14
N ILE A 389 0.07 16.89 -35.99
CA ILE A 389 -0.98 16.59 -35.01
C ILE A 389 -2.21 17.44 -35.32
N HIS A 390 -3.30 16.82 -35.79
CA HIS A 390 -4.58 17.47 -36.03
C HIS A 390 -5.68 16.99 -35.08
N SER A 391 -5.54 15.80 -34.49
CA SER A 391 -6.51 15.19 -33.60
C SER A 391 -5.89 14.76 -32.27
N ILE A 392 -6.39 15.31 -31.16
CA ILE A 392 -5.96 14.97 -29.81
C ILE A 392 -7.15 14.38 -29.05
N ILE A 393 -6.99 13.18 -28.49
CA ILE A 393 -8.01 12.51 -27.69
C ILE A 393 -7.54 12.32 -26.25
N PHE A 394 -8.33 12.82 -25.31
CA PHE A 394 -8.20 12.45 -23.90
C PHE A 394 -8.97 11.16 -23.65
N ALA A 395 -8.28 10.10 -23.25
CA ALA A 395 -8.88 8.79 -23.05
C ALA A 395 -8.85 8.34 -21.58
N CYS A 396 -10.01 7.87 -21.10
CA CYS A 396 -10.16 7.20 -19.81
C CYS A 396 -11.13 6.02 -19.95
N ASP A 397 -11.33 5.24 -18.88
CA ASP A 397 -12.19 4.04 -18.94
C ASP A 397 -13.63 4.36 -19.41
N ALA A 398 -14.24 5.43 -18.89
CA ALA A 398 -15.62 5.81 -19.19
C ALA A 398 -15.76 6.88 -20.29
N GLY A 399 -14.67 7.52 -20.73
CA GLY A 399 -14.70 8.62 -21.68
C GLY A 399 -15.38 9.89 -21.18
N MET A 400 -15.59 10.01 -19.86
CA MET A 400 -16.27 11.14 -19.19
C MET A 400 -15.56 11.49 -17.88
N GLY A 401 -15.91 12.62 -17.26
CA GLY A 401 -15.32 13.06 -16.00
C GLY A 401 -13.98 13.75 -16.18
N SER A 402 -12.91 13.25 -15.55
CA SER A 402 -11.59 13.90 -15.52
C SER A 402 -10.96 14.07 -16.91
N SER A 403 -11.15 13.12 -17.84
CA SER A 403 -10.67 13.22 -19.21
C SER A 403 -11.37 14.34 -20.00
N ALA A 404 -12.67 14.55 -19.79
CA ALA A 404 -13.42 15.66 -20.39
C ALA A 404 -12.95 17.02 -19.87
N MET A 405 -12.62 17.10 -18.58
CA MET A 405 -12.07 18.31 -17.96
C MET A 405 -10.67 18.61 -18.50
N GLY A 406 -9.78 17.59 -18.58
CA GLY A 406 -8.45 17.74 -19.18
C GLY A 406 -8.50 18.20 -20.63
N ALA A 407 -9.40 17.62 -21.44
CA ALA A 407 -9.64 18.05 -22.82
C ALA A 407 -10.05 19.52 -22.89
N THR A 408 -10.86 19.98 -21.94
CA THR A 408 -11.28 21.40 -21.88
C THR A 408 -10.10 22.31 -21.52
N VAL A 409 -9.26 21.90 -20.59
CA VAL A 409 -8.05 22.67 -20.19
C VAL A 409 -7.10 22.83 -21.37
N LEU A 410 -6.76 21.73 -22.07
CA LEU A 410 -5.85 21.78 -23.22
C LEU A 410 -6.47 22.56 -24.38
N ARG A 411 -7.75 22.37 -24.66
CA ARG A 411 -8.47 23.14 -25.73
C ARG A 411 -8.40 24.64 -25.47
N ASN A 412 -8.56 25.07 -24.21
CA ASN A 412 -8.46 26.49 -23.86
C ASN A 412 -7.03 27.04 -24.03
N LYS A 413 -5.99 26.23 -23.73
CA LYS A 413 -4.59 26.61 -23.93
C LYS A 413 -4.28 26.73 -25.43
N ILE A 414 -4.65 25.76 -26.25
CA ILE A 414 -4.48 25.74 -27.71
C ILE A 414 -5.19 26.97 -28.35
N LYS A 415 -6.42 27.26 -27.92
CA LYS A 415 -7.16 28.44 -28.40
C LYS A 415 -6.50 29.76 -27.99
N LYS A 416 -5.93 29.85 -26.78
CA LYS A 416 -5.15 31.02 -26.35
C LYS A 416 -3.86 31.21 -27.15
N ALA A 417 -3.27 30.15 -27.64
CA ALA A 417 -2.11 30.17 -28.55
C ALA A 417 -2.48 30.50 -30.01
N GLY A 418 -3.77 30.67 -30.34
CA GLY A 418 -4.22 31.01 -31.69
C GLY A 418 -4.18 29.87 -32.69
N ILE A 419 -4.24 28.61 -32.20
CA ILE A 419 -4.22 27.39 -33.02
C ILE A 419 -5.66 26.89 -33.16
N ASP A 420 -6.23 26.97 -34.32
CA ASP A 420 -7.63 26.59 -34.62
C ASP A 420 -7.75 25.26 -35.40
N SER A 421 -6.64 24.75 -35.94
CA SER A 421 -6.62 23.56 -36.80
C SER A 421 -6.57 22.21 -36.02
N VAL A 422 -6.45 22.24 -34.70
CA VAL A 422 -6.33 21.04 -33.87
C VAL A 422 -7.63 20.76 -33.12
N THR A 423 -8.15 19.54 -33.30
CA THR A 423 -9.37 19.09 -32.62
C THR A 423 -9.03 18.37 -31.35
N VAL A 424 -9.53 18.82 -30.19
CA VAL A 424 -9.34 18.16 -28.90
C VAL A 424 -10.66 17.58 -28.40
N THR A 425 -10.73 16.26 -28.23
CA THR A 425 -11.94 15.55 -27.78
C THR A 425 -11.63 14.59 -26.61
N ASN A 426 -12.66 13.95 -26.07
CA ASN A 426 -12.50 12.90 -25.06
C ASN A 426 -13.31 11.67 -25.46
N LYS A 427 -12.75 10.49 -25.26
CA LYS A 427 -13.39 9.19 -25.56
C LYS A 427 -13.07 8.15 -24.46
N ALA A 428 -13.89 7.10 -24.39
CA ALA A 428 -13.52 5.90 -23.65
C ALA A 428 -12.38 5.15 -24.37
N ILE A 429 -11.48 4.52 -23.63
CA ILE A 429 -10.36 3.73 -24.21
C ILE A 429 -10.92 2.66 -25.17
N ALA A 430 -12.02 2.00 -24.80
CA ALA A 430 -12.66 0.98 -25.65
C ALA A 430 -13.16 1.51 -27.00
N ASN A 431 -13.34 2.84 -27.14
CA ASN A 431 -13.83 3.51 -28.34
C ASN A 431 -12.74 4.31 -29.08
N LEU A 432 -11.46 4.08 -28.72
CA LEU A 432 -10.35 4.65 -29.49
C LEU A 432 -10.24 3.96 -30.85
N SER A 433 -9.97 4.76 -31.86
CA SER A 433 -9.63 4.32 -33.21
C SER A 433 -8.16 4.59 -33.50
N ASP A 434 -7.57 3.87 -34.42
CA ASP A 434 -6.13 3.98 -34.75
C ASP A 434 -5.80 5.14 -35.75
N ASP A 435 -6.79 5.97 -36.05
CA ASP A 435 -6.69 7.17 -36.92
C ASP A 435 -6.40 8.46 -36.13
N VAL A 436 -6.14 8.35 -34.83
CA VAL A 436 -5.87 9.49 -33.94
C VAL A 436 -4.38 9.81 -33.95
N ASP A 437 -4.02 11.11 -33.93
CA ASP A 437 -2.62 11.51 -33.95
C ASP A 437 -1.99 11.48 -32.55
N LEU A 438 -2.72 11.99 -31.54
CA LEU A 438 -2.25 12.05 -30.15
C LEU A 438 -3.32 11.59 -29.16
N VAL A 439 -2.95 10.67 -28.27
CA VAL A 439 -3.81 10.17 -27.20
C VAL A 439 -3.20 10.55 -25.84
N ILE A 440 -3.96 11.26 -25.01
CA ILE A 440 -3.57 11.65 -23.66
C ILE A 440 -4.36 10.79 -22.66
N THR A 441 -3.66 10.06 -21.82
CA THR A 441 -4.26 9.19 -20.80
C THR A 441 -3.65 9.46 -19.42
N HIS A 442 -4.37 9.05 -18.38
CA HIS A 442 -3.73 8.86 -17.08
C HIS A 442 -2.66 7.77 -17.19
N GLN A 443 -1.57 7.91 -16.45
CA GLN A 443 -0.43 6.98 -16.51
C GLN A 443 -0.83 5.50 -16.37
N ASP A 444 -1.81 5.18 -15.52
CA ASP A 444 -2.28 3.81 -15.29
C ASP A 444 -3.04 3.21 -16.49
N LEU A 445 -3.42 4.03 -17.46
CA LEU A 445 -4.25 3.66 -18.60
C LEU A 445 -3.49 3.72 -19.93
N THR A 446 -2.28 4.24 -19.95
CA THR A 446 -1.51 4.50 -21.18
C THR A 446 -1.22 3.21 -21.94
N GLU A 447 -0.81 2.13 -21.28
CA GLU A 447 -0.53 0.84 -21.92
C GLU A 447 -1.78 0.22 -22.55
N ARG A 448 -2.95 0.38 -21.92
CA ARG A 448 -4.23 -0.07 -22.50
C ARG A 448 -4.64 0.76 -23.72
N ALA A 449 -4.36 2.06 -23.70
CA ALA A 449 -4.64 2.92 -24.84
C ALA A 449 -3.72 2.61 -26.02
N LYS A 450 -2.45 2.30 -25.81
CA LYS A 450 -1.51 1.88 -26.85
C LYS A 450 -1.97 0.60 -27.58
N LEU A 451 -2.61 -0.33 -26.87
CA LEU A 451 -3.17 -1.54 -27.49
C LEU A 451 -4.36 -1.23 -28.41
N GLN A 452 -5.12 -0.16 -28.16
CA GLN A 452 -6.28 0.21 -28.97
C GLN A 452 -5.92 1.16 -30.13
N SER A 453 -4.88 1.96 -29.96
CA SER A 453 -4.44 2.96 -30.93
C SER A 453 -2.91 2.94 -31.05
N PRO A 454 -2.32 1.86 -31.59
CA PRO A 454 -0.87 1.69 -31.64
C PRO A 454 -0.15 2.68 -32.56
N SER A 455 -0.84 3.26 -33.53
CA SER A 455 -0.28 4.26 -34.47
C SER A 455 -0.29 5.69 -33.94
N ALA A 456 -0.97 5.95 -32.81
CA ALA A 456 -1.04 7.26 -32.19
C ALA A 456 0.20 7.56 -31.34
N LEU A 457 0.54 8.85 -31.20
CA LEU A 457 1.44 9.29 -30.14
C LEU A 457 0.73 9.22 -28.79
N HIS A 458 1.39 8.66 -27.79
CA HIS A 458 0.79 8.53 -26.46
C HIS A 458 1.48 9.41 -25.43
N VAL A 459 0.70 10.30 -24.78
CA VAL A 459 1.17 11.14 -23.68
C VAL A 459 0.49 10.70 -22.40
N SER A 460 1.33 10.33 -21.43
CA SER A 460 0.91 9.92 -20.10
C SER A 460 0.90 11.13 -19.16
N VAL A 461 -0.18 11.33 -18.41
CA VAL A 461 -0.30 12.40 -17.41
C VAL A 461 -0.71 11.82 -16.05
N GLU A 462 -0.21 12.40 -14.97
CA GLU A 462 -0.60 12.03 -13.61
C GLU A 462 -1.93 12.65 -13.19
N ASN A 463 -2.25 13.82 -13.76
CA ASN A 463 -3.46 14.56 -13.45
C ASN A 463 -3.96 15.28 -14.69
N PHE A 464 -5.21 14.98 -15.12
CA PHE A 464 -5.86 15.64 -16.24
C PHE A 464 -6.19 17.11 -16.00
N MET A 465 -6.23 17.59 -14.75
CA MET A 465 -6.60 18.97 -14.46
C MET A 465 -5.42 19.94 -14.53
N ASN A 466 -4.22 19.47 -14.25
CA ASN A 466 -3.01 20.31 -14.21
C ASN A 466 -1.78 19.47 -14.54
N SER A 467 -1.43 19.41 -15.81
CA SER A 467 -0.21 18.73 -16.28
C SER A 467 0.71 19.71 -17.00
N PRO A 468 2.00 19.78 -16.65
CA PRO A 468 3.00 20.60 -17.36
C PRO A 468 3.15 20.18 -18.83
N LYS A 469 2.84 18.92 -19.17
CA LYS A 469 2.87 18.38 -20.54
C LYS A 469 1.92 19.10 -21.50
N TYR A 470 0.90 19.81 -21.00
CA TYR A 470 0.01 20.59 -21.85
C TYR A 470 0.70 21.81 -22.46
N ASP A 471 1.61 22.43 -21.72
CA ASP A 471 2.40 23.55 -22.24
C ASP A 471 3.44 23.06 -23.26
N GLU A 472 4.02 21.87 -23.05
CA GLU A 472 4.92 21.20 -24.00
C GLU A 472 4.19 20.89 -25.33
N ILE A 473 2.94 20.36 -25.26
CA ILE A 473 2.12 20.07 -26.44
C ILE A 473 1.80 21.36 -27.18
N VAL A 474 1.43 22.44 -26.49
CA VAL A 474 1.15 23.74 -27.13
C VAL A 474 2.40 24.29 -27.83
N ASN A 475 3.57 24.27 -27.16
CA ASN A 475 4.83 24.70 -27.74
C ASN A 475 5.22 23.86 -28.97
N LEU A 476 4.97 22.54 -28.94
CA LEU A 476 5.20 21.66 -30.09
C LEU A 476 4.33 22.06 -31.28
N LEU A 477 3.03 22.26 -31.06
CA LEU A 477 2.10 22.66 -32.11
C LEU A 477 2.47 24.05 -32.71
N GLU A 478 2.93 24.99 -31.88
CA GLU A 478 3.44 26.29 -32.34
C GLU A 478 4.71 26.14 -33.19
N SER A 479 5.64 25.24 -32.82
CA SER A 479 6.88 25.02 -33.56
C SER A 479 6.67 24.30 -34.90
N GLU A 480 5.64 23.49 -35.03
CA GLU A 480 5.22 22.83 -36.28
C GLU A 480 4.46 23.75 -37.24
N GLY A 481 4.22 25.00 -36.84
CA GLY A 481 3.52 25.99 -37.69
C GLY A 481 2.04 25.66 -37.90
N VAL A 482 1.45 24.86 -37.06
CA VAL A 482 0.04 24.50 -37.05
C VAL A 482 -0.76 25.73 -36.57
N ARG A 483 -1.39 26.44 -37.48
CA ARG A 483 -2.23 27.65 -37.21
C ARG A 483 -3.71 27.37 -37.46
#